data_bc33861e5b9e3f0f2bbba0a1c60c9e33
#
_entry.id   bc33861e5b9e3f0f2bbba0a1c60c9e33
#
_cell.length_a   1.000
_cell.length_b   1.000
_cell.length_c   1.000
_cell.angle_alpha   90.00
_cell.angle_beta   90.00
_cell.angle_gamma   90.00
#
_symmetry.space_group_name_H-M   'P 1'
#
loop_
_entity.id
_entity.type
_entity.pdbx_description
1 polymer ?
#
loop_
_entity_poly.entity_id
_entity_poly.type
_entity_poly.pdbx_seq_one_letter_code
_entity_poly.pdbx_strand_id
1 'polypeptide(L)'
;QIGDQVKQGSVVLALEVADGAAAAPAAAAPAPASAPDSGAASASPATVSAPKAPEAAVNQAPAAPALVAASAAAPVPAHQPTAAPTGKLPHASPSVRKFARELGVPLAEVAGTGPKGRITQADVQAFTQSVMAGRLQTQAQAAKAPAASAGTGVGLDLLPWPKVDFAKFGAVERKELSRIKKISGANLHRNWVMIPHVTNNDEADITELEAFRVSTNKENEKSGVKVTMLAFVIKAVVAALKKFPEFNASLDGDTLVYKQYFHIGFAADTPNGLVVPVLKNADQKGILQISAEMSELAKKARDGKLGAADMQGGSMSISSLGGIGGTHFTPIINAPEVAILGLSKGQMKPVWDGKQFVPRLTLPLSLSYDHRVIDGALAARFNAYLGQVLADYRRILL
;
A
#
# COMPACT_ATOMS: atom_id res chain seq x y z
N GLN A 1 -31.37 -13.52 34.67
CA GLN A 1 -32.59 -12.81 34.15
C GLN A 1 -32.11 -11.51 33.46
N ILE A 2 -32.96 -10.98 32.60
CA ILE A 2 -32.61 -9.71 31.91
C ILE A 2 -32.54 -8.60 32.97
N GLY A 3 -31.33 -8.00 33.13
CA GLY A 3 -31.06 -6.94 34.10
C GLY A 3 -30.05 -7.30 35.19
N ASP A 4 -29.60 -8.55 35.30
CA ASP A 4 -28.60 -8.94 36.29
C ASP A 4 -27.18 -8.47 35.89
N GLN A 5 -26.48 -7.84 36.86
CA GLN A 5 -25.08 -7.46 36.67
C GLN A 5 -24.17 -8.66 36.92
N VAL A 6 -23.46 -9.10 35.86
CA VAL A 6 -22.47 -10.19 35.94
C VAL A 6 -21.07 -9.64 36.15
N LYS A 7 -20.29 -10.26 37.07
CA LYS A 7 -18.88 -9.97 37.32
C LYS A 7 -18.03 -11.04 36.63
N GLN A 8 -16.76 -10.73 36.42
CA GLN A 8 -15.80 -11.69 35.87
C GLN A 8 -15.74 -12.95 36.75
N GLY A 9 -16.04 -14.11 36.12
CA GLY A 9 -16.13 -15.43 36.82
C GLY A 9 -17.56 -15.88 37.14
N SER A 10 -18.61 -15.13 36.80
CA SER A 10 -19.99 -15.56 36.97
C SER A 10 -20.36 -16.61 35.90
N VAL A 11 -20.94 -17.74 36.33
CA VAL A 11 -21.47 -18.79 35.42
C VAL A 11 -22.69 -18.23 34.74
N VAL A 12 -22.65 -18.05 33.41
CA VAL A 12 -23.74 -17.47 32.60
C VAL A 12 -24.63 -18.56 31.99
N LEU A 13 -24.07 -19.76 31.78
CA LEU A 13 -24.78 -20.90 31.23
C LEU A 13 -24.18 -22.21 31.73
N ALA A 14 -25.03 -23.15 32.19
CA ALA A 14 -24.65 -24.53 32.44
C ALA A 14 -25.30 -25.42 31.37
N LEU A 15 -24.48 -26.15 30.61
CA LEU A 15 -24.96 -27.15 29.64
C LEU A 15 -24.89 -28.54 30.30
N GLU A 16 -26.02 -29.17 30.50
CA GLU A 16 -26.05 -30.58 30.84
C GLU A 16 -25.93 -31.42 29.55
N VAL A 17 -24.85 -32.16 29.45
CA VAL A 17 -24.62 -33.15 28.39
C VAL A 17 -25.25 -34.44 28.89
N ALA A 18 -26.38 -34.81 28.32
CA ALA A 18 -26.98 -36.16 28.57
C ALA A 18 -26.12 -37.20 27.81
N ASP A 19 -25.51 -38.10 28.57
CA ASP A 19 -24.81 -39.26 28.03
C ASP A 19 -25.80 -40.32 27.56
N GLY A 20 -25.65 -40.75 26.30
CA GLY A 20 -25.83 -42.04 25.70
C GLY A 20 -27.14 -42.77 25.81
N ALA A 21 -27.79 -43.04 24.65
CA ALA A 21 -28.16 -44.41 24.18
C ALA A 21 -28.94 -44.38 22.87
N ALA A 22 -28.39 -45.07 21.89
CA ALA A 22 -28.98 -45.98 20.87
C ALA A 22 -30.42 -45.80 20.32
N ALA A 23 -30.41 -45.69 18.95
CA ALA A 23 -31.28 -46.36 17.94
C ALA A 23 -32.82 -46.20 17.96
N ALA A 24 -33.31 -45.54 16.91
CA ALA A 24 -34.38 -45.76 15.94
C ALA A 24 -35.69 -46.54 16.36
N PRO A 25 -36.84 -46.53 15.62
CA PRO A 25 -37.11 -45.93 14.30
C PRO A 25 -38.44 -45.18 14.15
N ALA A 26 -38.60 -44.55 13.01
CA ALA A 26 -39.75 -44.15 12.20
C ALA A 26 -41.20 -44.23 12.73
N ALA A 27 -41.96 -43.14 12.56
CA ALA A 27 -43.34 -43.17 12.04
C ALA A 27 -43.82 -41.78 11.59
N ALA A 28 -44.17 -41.73 10.30
CA ALA A 28 -45.38 -41.20 9.68
C ALA A 28 -45.78 -39.71 9.88
N ALA A 29 -45.85 -39.08 8.74
CA ALA A 29 -46.59 -37.84 8.43
C ALA A 29 -48.12 -37.96 8.70
N PRO A 30 -48.81 -36.82 8.79
CA PRO A 30 -49.83 -36.58 7.78
C PRO A 30 -49.80 -35.18 7.14
N ALA A 31 -50.05 -35.16 5.87
CA ALA A 31 -50.60 -34.06 5.07
C ALA A 31 -52.14 -34.26 4.98
N PRO A 32 -52.89 -33.44 4.25
CA PRO A 32 -52.96 -31.99 4.07
C PRO A 32 -54.40 -31.47 4.27
N ALA A 33 -54.64 -30.20 4.19
CA ALA A 33 -55.95 -29.63 3.93
C ALA A 33 -55.86 -28.42 3.03
N SER A 34 -56.24 -28.60 1.83
CA SER A 34 -57.18 -28.01 0.84
C SER A 34 -57.40 -26.48 0.91
N ALA A 35 -57.25 -25.92 -0.26
CA ALA A 35 -57.69 -24.62 -0.73
C ALA A 35 -59.25 -24.51 -0.75
N PRO A 36 -59.77 -23.30 -0.96
CA PRO A 36 -60.52 -23.12 -2.19
C PRO A 36 -60.19 -21.90 -3.03
N ASP A 37 -60.38 -22.15 -4.25
CA ASP A 37 -60.53 -21.48 -5.51
C ASP A 37 -61.41 -20.22 -5.49
N SER A 38 -61.13 -19.23 -6.23
CA SER A 38 -61.93 -18.64 -7.29
C SER A 38 -61.50 -17.22 -7.65
N GLY A 39 -61.37 -16.97 -8.93
CA GLY A 39 -61.77 -15.70 -9.56
C GLY A 39 -60.77 -15.06 -10.50
N ALA A 40 -60.84 -15.45 -11.74
CA ALA A 40 -60.23 -14.74 -12.87
C ALA A 40 -60.80 -13.32 -13.06
N ALA A 41 -59.94 -12.37 -13.39
CA ALA A 41 -60.31 -11.31 -14.32
C ALA A 41 -59.04 -10.65 -14.93
N SER A 42 -58.97 -10.80 -16.21
CA SER A 42 -58.10 -10.12 -17.19
C SER A 42 -58.32 -8.62 -17.19
N ALA A 43 -57.21 -7.84 -17.23
CA ALA A 43 -57.16 -6.54 -17.95
C ALA A 43 -55.71 -6.06 -18.06
N SER A 44 -55.17 -6.02 -19.27
CA SER A 44 -54.05 -5.17 -19.73
C SER A 44 -54.66 -3.83 -20.25
N PRO A 45 -53.82 -2.90 -20.71
CA PRO A 45 -52.77 -2.12 -20.04
C PRO A 45 -53.15 -0.60 -20.00
N ALA A 46 -52.65 0.12 -19.06
CA ALA A 46 -52.73 1.58 -19.09
C ALA A 46 -51.30 2.20 -19.09
N THR A 47 -50.97 2.76 -20.18
CA THR A 47 -49.94 3.76 -20.40
C THR A 47 -50.14 4.92 -19.44
N VAL A 48 -49.16 5.26 -18.67
CA VAL A 48 -49.11 6.51 -17.91
C VAL A 48 -47.83 7.23 -18.23
N SER A 49 -48.04 8.40 -18.80
CA SER A 49 -47.11 9.44 -19.23
C SER A 49 -46.07 9.81 -18.18
N ALA A 50 -44.89 10.15 -18.69
CA ALA A 50 -43.84 10.87 -17.99
C ALA A 50 -44.33 12.25 -17.47
N PRO A 51 -43.92 12.65 -16.28
CA PRO A 51 -44.05 14.05 -15.90
C PRO A 51 -42.87 14.87 -16.42
N LYS A 52 -43.28 15.97 -17.06
CA LYS A 52 -42.56 17.07 -17.62
C LYS A 52 -41.66 17.75 -16.61
N ALA A 53 -40.44 18.06 -17.00
CA ALA A 53 -39.52 18.92 -16.30
C ALA A 53 -40.07 20.32 -16.06
N PRO A 54 -39.83 20.98 -14.95
CA PRO A 54 -39.96 22.43 -14.87
C PRO A 54 -38.68 23.10 -15.37
N GLU A 55 -38.91 24.05 -16.21
CA GLU A 55 -37.98 24.97 -16.87
C GLU A 55 -37.41 25.98 -15.86
N ALA A 56 -36.11 26.23 -15.98
CA ALA A 56 -35.39 27.49 -15.81
C ALA A 56 -35.71 28.39 -14.58
N ALA A 57 -34.79 28.44 -13.65
CA ALA A 57 -34.47 29.67 -12.93
C ALA A 57 -33.03 30.07 -13.25
N VAL A 58 -32.98 31.28 -13.79
CA VAL A 58 -31.83 31.96 -14.34
C VAL A 58 -30.82 32.34 -13.26
N ASN A 59 -29.57 32.01 -13.53
CA ASN A 59 -28.38 32.83 -13.29
C ASN A 59 -28.16 33.51 -11.93
N GLN A 60 -27.29 32.95 -11.14
CA GLN A 60 -26.33 33.78 -10.39
C GLN A 60 -24.95 33.18 -10.59
N ALA A 61 -24.07 33.94 -11.22
CA ALA A 61 -22.65 33.66 -11.33
C ALA A 61 -22.04 33.54 -9.92
N PRO A 62 -21.15 32.57 -9.68
CA PRO A 62 -20.38 32.56 -8.45
C PRO A 62 -19.43 33.76 -8.45
N ALA A 63 -19.55 34.56 -7.41
CA ALA A 63 -18.62 35.64 -7.11
C ALA A 63 -17.19 35.08 -7.05
N ALA A 64 -16.28 35.79 -7.69
CA ALA A 64 -14.85 35.53 -7.63
C ALA A 64 -14.40 35.37 -6.17
N PRO A 65 -13.47 34.44 -5.86
CA PRO A 65 -12.92 34.35 -4.52
C PRO A 65 -12.20 35.66 -4.20
N ALA A 66 -12.61 36.29 -3.12
CA ALA A 66 -11.95 37.43 -2.55
C ALA A 66 -10.47 37.11 -2.34
N LEU A 67 -9.61 37.93 -2.92
CA LEU A 67 -8.19 37.97 -2.62
C LEU A 67 -8.03 37.99 -1.10
N VAL A 68 -7.51 36.91 -0.55
CA VAL A 68 -7.10 36.86 0.84
C VAL A 68 -6.02 37.91 0.98
N ALA A 69 -6.32 38.94 1.74
CA ALA A 69 -5.39 40.01 2.07
C ALA A 69 -4.09 39.33 2.58
N ALA A 70 -3.00 39.68 1.95
CA ALA A 70 -1.67 39.27 2.39
C ALA A 70 -1.56 39.59 3.89
N SER A 71 -1.38 38.56 4.69
CA SER A 71 -1.06 38.68 6.11
C SER A 71 0.15 39.60 6.20
N ALA A 72 -0.05 40.75 6.87
CA ALA A 72 1.00 41.72 7.12
C ALA A 72 2.19 40.96 7.72
N ALA A 73 3.33 41.06 7.08
CA ALA A 73 4.58 40.52 7.60
C ALA A 73 4.80 41.06 8.99
N ALA A 74 5.01 40.20 9.96
CA ALA A 74 5.36 40.56 11.31
C ALA A 74 6.54 41.54 11.28
N PRO A 75 6.54 42.61 12.11
CA PRO A 75 7.59 43.58 12.10
C PRO A 75 8.93 42.89 12.39
N VAL A 76 9.89 43.09 11.47
CA VAL A 76 11.26 42.61 11.62
C VAL A 76 11.81 43.21 12.90
N PRO A 77 12.25 42.43 13.89
CA PRO A 77 12.79 42.98 15.13
C PRO A 77 14.01 43.86 14.80
N ALA A 78 14.01 45.08 15.33
CA ALA A 78 15.10 46.01 15.17
C ALA A 78 16.43 45.34 15.57
N HIS A 79 17.43 45.46 14.71
CA HIS A 79 18.76 44.93 14.95
C HIS A 79 19.36 45.57 16.20
N GLN A 80 19.49 44.80 17.27
CA GLN A 80 20.28 45.22 18.43
C GLN A 80 21.74 44.96 18.13
N PRO A 81 22.64 45.96 18.31
CA PRO A 81 24.07 45.77 18.11
C PRO A 81 24.58 44.74 19.11
N THR A 82 24.95 43.59 18.59
CA THR A 82 25.41 42.44 19.35
C THR A 82 26.74 42.71 20.01
N ALA A 83 26.99 42.01 21.12
CA ALA A 83 28.22 42.00 21.92
C ALA A 83 29.53 42.11 21.12
N ALA A 84 30.54 42.74 21.73
CA ALA A 84 31.86 42.94 21.11
C ALA A 84 32.46 41.64 20.54
N PRO A 85 32.99 41.63 19.30
CA PRO A 85 33.50 40.46 18.67
C PRO A 85 34.73 39.91 19.40
N THR A 86 34.69 38.69 19.86
CA THR A 86 35.77 37.93 20.48
C THR A 86 36.65 37.26 19.40
N GLY A 87 37.27 38.08 18.52
CA GLY A 87 38.13 37.55 17.46
C GLY A 87 38.91 38.67 16.78
N LYS A 88 39.93 38.32 15.97
CA LYS A 88 40.68 39.31 15.15
C LYS A 88 39.71 40.06 14.25
N LEU A 89 39.63 41.37 14.45
CA LEU A 89 38.76 42.27 13.67
C LEU A 89 39.08 42.13 12.17
N PRO A 90 38.11 41.91 11.29
CA PRO A 90 38.34 41.82 9.84
C PRO A 90 39.01 43.09 9.32
N HIS A 91 39.94 42.93 8.36
CA HIS A 91 40.73 44.06 7.83
C HIS A 91 39.87 44.90 6.87
N ALA A 92 39.26 45.96 7.34
CA ALA A 92 38.41 46.88 6.57
C ALA A 92 38.68 48.34 6.97
N SER A 93 38.46 49.29 6.06
CA SER A 93 38.51 50.72 6.36
C SER A 93 37.36 51.19 7.24
N PRO A 94 37.47 52.33 7.97
CA PRO A 94 36.37 52.86 8.76
C PRO A 94 35.08 53.10 7.95
N SER A 95 35.21 53.54 6.69
CA SER A 95 34.08 53.78 5.78
C SER A 95 33.38 52.50 5.42
N VAL A 96 34.11 51.42 5.11
CA VAL A 96 33.55 50.10 4.81
C VAL A 96 32.86 49.48 6.04
N ARG A 97 33.45 49.68 7.22
CA ARG A 97 32.81 49.24 8.48
C ARG A 97 31.48 49.97 8.77
N LYS A 98 31.43 51.29 8.44
CA LYS A 98 30.20 52.06 8.55
C LYS A 98 29.15 51.52 7.57
N PHE A 99 29.55 51.36 6.31
CA PHE A 99 28.66 50.84 5.25
C PHE A 99 28.11 49.42 5.54
N ALA A 100 28.97 48.51 6.02
CA ALA A 100 28.54 47.18 6.42
C ALA A 100 27.54 47.21 7.58
N ARG A 101 27.71 48.13 8.56
CA ARG A 101 26.75 48.31 9.66
C ARG A 101 25.41 48.86 9.18
N GLU A 102 25.41 49.79 8.24
CA GLU A 102 24.19 50.35 7.65
C GLU A 102 23.39 49.26 6.90
N LEU A 103 24.09 48.32 6.27
CA LEU A 103 23.47 47.19 5.58
C LEU A 103 23.19 45.96 6.48
N GLY A 104 23.59 46.02 7.77
CA GLY A 104 23.46 44.87 8.67
C GLY A 104 24.34 43.67 8.30
N VAL A 105 25.42 43.87 7.55
CA VAL A 105 26.30 42.80 7.06
C VAL A 105 27.42 42.48 8.07
N PRO A 106 27.52 41.23 8.55
CA PRO A 106 28.60 40.82 9.44
C PRO A 106 29.93 40.71 8.66
N LEU A 107 30.84 41.64 8.87
CA LEU A 107 32.16 41.69 8.18
C LEU A 107 33.01 40.42 8.36
N ALA A 108 32.75 39.64 9.41
CA ALA A 108 33.42 38.35 9.64
C ALA A 108 33.12 37.28 8.57
N GLU A 109 31.99 37.44 7.88
CA GLU A 109 31.52 36.49 6.84
C GLU A 109 31.85 36.96 5.42
N VAL A 110 32.43 38.18 5.28
CA VAL A 110 32.76 38.75 3.98
C VAL A 110 34.23 38.46 3.65
N ALA A 111 34.47 37.80 2.52
CA ALA A 111 35.82 37.59 2.00
C ALA A 111 36.35 38.91 1.38
N GLY A 112 37.48 39.40 1.86
CA GLY A 112 38.11 40.62 1.30
C GLY A 112 38.95 40.33 0.05
N THR A 113 38.72 41.07 -1.03
CA THR A 113 39.48 40.98 -2.31
C THR A 113 40.54 42.07 -2.45
N GLY A 114 40.58 43.05 -1.56
CA GLY A 114 41.56 44.12 -1.59
C GLY A 114 42.97 43.70 -1.15
N PRO A 115 43.99 44.61 -1.30
CA PRO A 115 45.38 44.33 -0.94
C PRO A 115 45.52 43.81 0.51
N LYS A 116 46.28 42.72 0.66
CA LYS A 116 46.49 42.01 1.94
C LYS A 116 45.18 41.50 2.56
N GLY A 117 44.19 41.08 1.71
CA GLY A 117 42.90 40.54 2.20
C GLY A 117 41.95 41.59 2.80
N ARG A 118 42.13 42.87 2.45
CA ARG A 118 41.29 43.95 2.94
C ARG A 118 39.89 43.85 2.31
N ILE A 119 38.88 43.96 3.14
CA ILE A 119 37.45 44.01 2.70
C ILE A 119 37.20 45.40 2.09
N THR A 120 36.73 45.43 0.85
CA THR A 120 36.33 46.61 0.10
C THR A 120 34.80 46.81 0.17
N GLN A 121 34.33 48.00 -0.25
CA GLN A 121 32.90 48.25 -0.35
C GLN A 121 32.22 47.36 -1.38
N ALA A 122 32.90 47.02 -2.49
CA ALA A 122 32.43 46.12 -3.51
C ALA A 122 32.21 44.70 -2.95
N ASP A 123 33.07 44.22 -2.05
CA ASP A 123 32.92 42.90 -1.42
C ASP A 123 31.67 42.85 -0.54
N VAL A 124 31.39 43.91 0.20
CA VAL A 124 30.15 44.00 1.02
C VAL A 124 28.91 44.00 0.14
N GLN A 125 28.92 44.73 -0.99
CA GLN A 125 27.81 44.74 -1.95
C GLN A 125 27.59 43.38 -2.60
N ALA A 126 28.67 42.73 -3.07
CA ALA A 126 28.60 41.41 -3.68
C ALA A 126 28.07 40.35 -2.69
N PHE A 127 28.52 40.42 -1.44
CA PHE A 127 27.99 39.56 -0.36
C PHE A 127 26.50 39.79 -0.17
N THR A 128 26.05 41.03 -0.05
CA THR A 128 24.63 41.37 0.13
C THR A 128 23.79 40.86 -1.06
N GLN A 129 24.24 41.08 -2.29
CA GLN A 129 23.57 40.58 -3.48
C GLN A 129 23.48 39.05 -3.50
N SER A 130 24.54 38.35 -3.08
CA SER A 130 24.55 36.90 -3.01
C SER A 130 23.61 36.36 -1.97
N VAL A 131 23.48 37.01 -0.82
CA VAL A 131 22.52 36.65 0.24
C VAL A 131 21.07 36.92 -0.22
N MET A 132 20.82 38.06 -0.86
CA MET A 132 19.48 38.41 -1.38
C MET A 132 19.08 37.51 -2.55
N ALA A 133 20.02 37.06 -3.35
CA ALA A 133 19.79 36.09 -4.42
C ALA A 133 19.69 34.64 -3.94
N GLY A 134 19.75 34.39 -2.62
CA GLY A 134 19.70 33.05 -2.04
C GLY A 134 20.91 32.15 -2.32
N ARG A 135 22.01 32.72 -2.85
CA ARG A 135 23.23 31.98 -3.18
C ARG A 135 24.16 31.77 -1.98
N LEU A 136 24.02 32.60 -0.95
CA LEU A 136 24.72 32.51 0.32
C LEU A 136 23.73 32.69 1.47
N GLN A 137 23.96 31.99 2.58
CA GLN A 137 23.23 32.19 3.82
C GLN A 137 24.19 32.72 4.88
N THR A 138 23.77 33.72 5.66
CA THR A 138 24.56 34.19 6.81
C THR A 138 24.47 33.14 7.93
N GLN A 139 25.48 33.09 8.82
CA GLN A 139 25.45 32.19 9.99
C GLN A 139 24.21 32.44 10.86
N ALA A 140 23.76 33.68 10.94
CA ALA A 140 22.54 34.03 11.65
C ALA A 140 21.28 33.48 10.99
N GLN A 141 21.24 33.41 9.65
CA GLN A 141 20.16 32.77 8.90
C GLN A 141 20.22 31.24 9.02
N ALA A 142 21.42 30.66 8.95
CA ALA A 142 21.62 29.22 9.14
C ALA A 142 21.28 28.80 10.58
N ALA A 143 21.54 29.62 11.60
CA ALA A 143 21.15 29.35 12.98
C ALA A 143 19.65 29.55 13.27
N LYS A 144 18.96 30.41 12.49
CA LYS A 144 17.51 30.62 12.55
C LYS A 144 16.72 29.74 11.58
N ALA A 145 17.39 29.09 10.60
CA ALA A 145 16.74 28.06 9.83
C ALA A 145 16.20 27.05 10.85
N PRO A 146 14.88 26.79 10.90
CA PRO A 146 14.41 25.69 11.71
C PRO A 146 15.26 24.51 11.30
N ALA A 147 15.89 23.84 12.30
CA ALA A 147 16.60 22.61 12.06
C ALA A 147 15.68 21.84 11.11
N ALA A 148 16.17 21.55 9.89
CA ALA A 148 15.38 20.77 8.95
C ALA A 148 14.94 19.57 9.74
N SER A 149 13.69 19.62 10.24
CA SER A 149 13.06 18.44 10.77
C SER A 149 13.26 17.48 9.64
N ALA A 150 13.98 16.40 9.89
CA ALA A 150 14.09 15.29 8.95
C ALA A 150 12.64 15.00 8.59
N GLY A 151 12.19 15.59 7.48
CA GLY A 151 10.80 15.58 7.05
C GLY A 151 10.50 14.13 6.79
N THR A 152 9.75 13.56 7.71
CA THR A 152 9.00 12.36 7.41
C THR A 152 8.05 12.79 6.32
N GLY A 153 8.42 12.48 5.08
CA GLY A 153 7.87 12.86 3.81
C GLY A 153 6.43 13.37 3.80
N VAL A 154 6.18 14.30 2.88
CA VAL A 154 4.84 14.68 2.41
C VAL A 154 4.02 15.54 3.36
N GLY A 155 4.54 16.65 3.88
CA GLY A 155 3.68 17.77 4.37
C GLY A 155 2.51 17.44 5.31
N LEU A 156 2.44 16.21 5.81
CA LEU A 156 1.45 15.76 6.77
C LEU A 156 2.01 16.07 8.16
N ASP A 157 1.36 16.97 8.89
CA ASP A 157 1.60 17.22 10.31
C ASP A 157 1.15 16.01 11.14
N LEU A 158 1.92 14.95 11.08
CA LEU A 158 1.68 13.77 11.92
C LEU A 158 2.23 14.03 13.31
N LEU A 159 1.46 13.61 14.33
CA LEU A 159 1.96 13.61 15.68
C LEU A 159 3.26 12.80 15.77
N PRO A 160 4.28 13.32 16.46
CA PRO A 160 5.54 12.59 16.59
C PRO A 160 5.34 11.28 17.34
N TRP A 161 6.12 10.28 16.96
CA TRP A 161 6.09 8.99 17.64
C TRP A 161 6.36 9.16 19.15
N PRO A 162 5.56 8.55 20.04
CA PRO A 162 5.71 8.73 21.49
C PRO A 162 7.07 8.19 21.97
N LYS A 163 7.79 9.03 22.72
CA LYS A 163 9.05 8.64 23.38
C LYS A 163 8.74 8.12 24.79
N VAL A 164 8.79 6.81 24.96
CA VAL A 164 8.49 6.14 26.24
C VAL A 164 9.77 5.50 26.78
N ASP A 165 10.03 5.73 28.07
CA ASP A 165 11.09 5.02 28.80
C ASP A 165 10.51 3.68 29.32
N PHE A 166 10.69 2.64 28.53
CA PHE A 166 10.16 1.31 28.84
C PHE A 166 10.78 0.68 30.09
N ALA A 167 12.00 1.09 30.48
CA ALA A 167 12.66 0.57 31.68
C ALA A 167 11.89 0.89 32.97
N LYS A 168 11.01 1.90 32.95
CA LYS A 168 10.11 2.23 34.09
C LYS A 168 9.06 1.16 34.35
N PHE A 169 8.76 0.31 33.38
CA PHE A 169 7.69 -0.70 33.47
C PHE A 169 8.23 -2.13 33.69
N GLY A 170 9.53 -2.34 33.55
CA GLY A 170 10.16 -3.64 33.75
C GLY A 170 11.49 -3.78 33.01
N ALA A 171 12.09 -4.97 33.10
CA ALA A 171 13.31 -5.26 32.37
C ALA A 171 13.08 -5.21 30.86
N VAL A 172 13.99 -4.61 30.12
CA VAL A 172 13.91 -4.46 28.67
C VAL A 172 15.19 -4.97 27.99
N GLU A 173 15.01 -5.67 26.88
CA GLU A 173 16.10 -6.01 25.96
C GLU A 173 16.02 -5.08 24.74
N ARG A 174 17.13 -4.48 24.34
CA ARG A 174 17.21 -3.62 23.14
C ARG A 174 17.99 -4.35 22.05
N LYS A 175 17.31 -4.62 20.91
CA LYS A 175 17.90 -5.27 19.74
C LYS A 175 17.74 -4.39 18.52
N GLU A 176 18.82 -4.14 17.81
CA GLU A 176 18.77 -3.37 16.57
C GLU A 176 18.05 -4.12 15.45
N LEU A 177 17.29 -3.38 14.65
CA LEU A 177 16.67 -3.91 13.43
C LEU A 177 17.75 -4.21 12.39
N SER A 178 17.59 -5.31 11.65
CA SER A 178 18.44 -5.61 10.50
C SER A 178 18.34 -4.50 9.44
N ARG A 179 19.36 -4.37 8.57
CA ARG A 179 19.38 -3.40 7.48
C ARG A 179 18.15 -3.54 6.58
N ILE A 180 17.74 -4.77 6.26
CA ILE A 180 16.55 -5.04 5.43
C ILE A 180 15.30 -4.51 6.14
N LYS A 181 15.11 -4.79 7.43
CA LYS A 181 13.96 -4.28 8.20
C LYS A 181 13.93 -2.76 8.29
N LYS A 182 15.08 -2.09 8.42
CA LYS A 182 15.15 -0.61 8.41
C LYS A 182 14.68 -0.05 7.05
N ILE A 183 15.15 -0.61 5.94
CA ILE A 183 14.79 -0.16 4.58
C ILE A 183 13.33 -0.49 4.25
N SER A 184 12.91 -1.73 4.46
CA SER A 184 11.53 -2.15 4.15
C SER A 184 10.51 -1.41 5.01
N GLY A 185 10.81 -1.16 6.29
CA GLY A 185 9.94 -0.40 7.18
C GLY A 185 9.66 1.01 6.67
N ALA A 186 10.70 1.73 6.22
CA ALA A 186 10.55 3.06 5.64
C ALA A 186 9.72 3.04 4.34
N ASN A 187 9.95 2.05 3.47
CA ASN A 187 9.18 1.91 2.23
C ASN A 187 7.72 1.54 2.51
N LEU A 188 7.45 0.60 3.40
CA LEU A 188 6.09 0.20 3.76
C LEU A 188 5.31 1.34 4.42
N HIS A 189 5.97 2.11 5.31
CA HIS A 189 5.36 3.28 5.93
C HIS A 189 4.97 4.32 4.86
N ARG A 190 5.89 4.66 3.94
CA ARG A 190 5.60 5.56 2.82
C ARG A 190 4.43 5.06 1.98
N ASN A 191 4.44 3.78 1.56
CA ASN A 191 3.41 3.20 0.71
C ASN A 191 2.05 3.23 1.40
N TRP A 192 1.99 2.90 2.70
CA TRP A 192 0.76 2.93 3.47
C TRP A 192 0.15 4.33 3.58
N VAL A 193 0.98 5.35 3.79
CA VAL A 193 0.52 6.73 3.95
C VAL A 193 0.13 7.37 2.62
N MET A 194 0.89 7.09 1.55
CA MET A 194 0.71 7.77 0.26
C MET A 194 -0.32 7.12 -0.66
N ILE A 195 -0.61 5.83 -0.48
CA ILE A 195 -1.52 5.08 -1.34
C ILE A 195 -2.83 4.85 -0.58
N PRO A 196 -3.98 5.34 -1.06
CA PRO A 196 -5.28 4.99 -0.51
C PRO A 196 -5.61 3.53 -0.85
N HIS A 197 -5.22 2.61 0.06
CA HIS A 197 -5.45 1.19 -0.10
C HIS A 197 -6.92 0.83 0.10
N VAL A 198 -7.45 0.02 -0.81
CA VAL A 198 -8.69 -0.74 -0.60
C VAL A 198 -8.39 -2.20 -0.88
N THR A 199 -8.99 -3.11 -0.11
CA THR A 199 -8.81 -4.55 -0.30
C THR A 199 -10.15 -5.19 -0.62
N ASN A 200 -10.21 -5.89 -1.75
CA ASN A 200 -11.32 -6.75 -2.15
C ASN A 200 -10.93 -8.21 -1.88
N ASN A 201 -11.74 -8.92 -1.11
CA ASN A 201 -11.53 -10.34 -0.80
C ASN A 201 -12.50 -11.19 -1.61
N ASP A 202 -12.00 -12.32 -2.13
CA ASP A 202 -12.76 -13.28 -2.89
C ASP A 202 -12.17 -14.69 -2.66
N GLU A 203 -12.79 -15.71 -3.24
CA GLU A 203 -12.35 -17.10 -3.12
C GLU A 203 -12.37 -17.79 -4.49
N ALA A 204 -11.35 -18.55 -4.79
CA ALA A 204 -11.27 -19.37 -6.00
C ALA A 204 -11.39 -20.85 -5.64
N ASP A 205 -12.27 -21.58 -6.33
CA ASP A 205 -12.26 -23.05 -6.28
C ASP A 205 -11.04 -23.58 -7.05
N ILE A 206 -10.11 -24.20 -6.34
CA ILE A 206 -8.90 -24.75 -6.93
C ILE A 206 -8.84 -26.27 -6.86
N THR A 207 -9.97 -26.94 -6.65
CA THR A 207 -10.04 -28.40 -6.46
C THR A 207 -9.40 -29.15 -7.62
N GLU A 208 -9.83 -28.84 -8.84
CA GLU A 208 -9.30 -29.49 -10.06
C GLU A 208 -7.85 -29.05 -10.34
N LEU A 209 -7.54 -27.79 -10.09
CA LEU A 209 -6.20 -27.25 -10.30
C LEU A 209 -5.18 -27.88 -9.33
N GLU A 210 -5.56 -28.13 -8.10
CA GLU A 210 -4.70 -28.82 -7.13
C GLU A 210 -4.49 -30.29 -7.52
N ALA A 211 -5.53 -30.99 -7.97
CA ALA A 211 -5.39 -32.32 -8.50
C ALA A 211 -4.43 -32.36 -9.71
N PHE A 212 -4.57 -31.41 -10.62
CA PHE A 212 -3.65 -31.25 -11.76
C PHE A 212 -2.21 -30.93 -11.31
N ARG A 213 -2.03 -30.05 -10.35
CA ARG A 213 -0.70 -29.76 -9.79
C ARG A 213 -0.02 -31.03 -9.21
N VAL A 214 -0.78 -31.82 -8.47
CA VAL A 214 -0.28 -33.06 -7.87
C VAL A 214 0.14 -34.05 -8.95
N SER A 215 -0.69 -34.28 -9.99
CA SER A 215 -0.33 -35.18 -11.10
C SER A 215 0.88 -34.69 -11.88
N THR A 216 0.94 -33.37 -12.18
CA THR A 216 2.10 -32.74 -12.84
C THR A 216 3.40 -32.97 -12.05
N ASN A 217 3.35 -32.82 -10.72
CA ASN A 217 4.53 -33.08 -9.90
C ASN A 217 4.95 -34.55 -9.91
N LYS A 218 3.99 -35.49 -9.93
CA LYS A 218 4.27 -36.92 -10.04
C LYS A 218 4.93 -37.29 -11.39
N GLU A 219 4.39 -36.73 -12.47
CA GLU A 219 4.92 -36.93 -13.82
C GLU A 219 6.34 -36.37 -14.01
N ASN A 220 6.60 -35.21 -13.35
CA ASN A 220 7.88 -34.51 -13.47
C ASN A 220 8.85 -34.78 -12.30
N GLU A 221 8.62 -35.79 -11.48
CA GLU A 221 9.43 -36.10 -10.29
C GLU A 221 10.94 -36.25 -10.65
N LYS A 222 11.25 -36.84 -11.77
CA LYS A 222 12.63 -37.06 -12.25
C LYS A 222 13.32 -35.75 -12.70
N SER A 223 12.58 -34.69 -13.02
CA SER A 223 13.16 -33.43 -13.48
C SER A 223 13.70 -32.59 -12.31
N GLY A 224 13.32 -32.90 -11.05
CA GLY A 224 13.67 -32.14 -9.87
C GLY A 224 12.94 -30.78 -9.74
N VAL A 225 12.08 -30.44 -10.70
CA VAL A 225 11.29 -29.18 -10.67
C VAL A 225 9.97 -29.44 -9.96
N LYS A 226 9.78 -28.80 -8.82
CA LYS A 226 8.53 -28.87 -8.05
C LYS A 226 7.61 -27.70 -8.40
N VAL A 227 6.46 -28.02 -8.97
CA VAL A 227 5.42 -27.04 -9.30
C VAL A 227 4.60 -26.71 -8.04
N THR A 228 4.51 -25.44 -7.72
CA THR A 228 3.71 -24.92 -6.60
C THR A 228 2.43 -24.28 -7.10
N MET A 229 1.40 -24.14 -6.24
CA MET A 229 0.18 -23.40 -6.58
C MET A 229 0.48 -21.97 -7.02
N LEU A 230 1.49 -21.34 -6.41
CA LEU A 230 1.91 -19.97 -6.75
C LEU A 230 2.33 -19.84 -8.23
N ALA A 231 2.96 -20.87 -8.83
CA ALA A 231 3.33 -20.82 -10.25
C ALA A 231 2.09 -20.74 -11.16
N PHE A 232 1.02 -21.46 -10.82
CA PHE A 232 -0.26 -21.38 -11.52
C PHE A 232 -0.93 -20.02 -11.32
N VAL A 233 -0.92 -19.50 -10.09
CA VAL A 233 -1.47 -18.16 -9.79
C VAL A 233 -0.72 -17.06 -10.55
N ILE A 234 0.62 -17.14 -10.66
CA ILE A 234 1.41 -16.18 -11.45
C ILE A 234 0.91 -16.14 -12.90
N LYS A 235 0.72 -17.31 -13.52
CA LYS A 235 0.25 -17.38 -14.90
C LYS A 235 -1.19 -16.89 -15.06
N ALA A 236 -2.06 -17.19 -14.08
CA ALA A 236 -3.43 -16.67 -14.03
C ALA A 236 -3.47 -15.14 -13.86
N VAL A 237 -2.60 -14.59 -13.01
CA VAL A 237 -2.44 -13.13 -12.85
C VAL A 237 -1.98 -12.49 -14.15
N VAL A 238 -1.04 -13.08 -14.89
CA VAL A 238 -0.64 -12.57 -16.21
C VAL A 238 -1.82 -12.51 -17.18
N ALA A 239 -2.68 -13.55 -17.22
CA ALA A 239 -3.89 -13.52 -18.03
C ALA A 239 -4.86 -12.40 -17.59
N ALA A 240 -5.02 -12.22 -16.28
CA ALA A 240 -5.83 -11.13 -15.73
C ALA A 240 -5.25 -9.75 -16.05
N LEU A 241 -3.94 -9.55 -15.96
CA LEU A 241 -3.27 -8.28 -16.32
C LEU A 241 -3.41 -7.94 -17.82
N LYS A 242 -3.44 -8.95 -18.69
CA LYS A 242 -3.72 -8.74 -20.13
C LYS A 242 -5.16 -8.27 -20.38
N LYS A 243 -6.11 -8.78 -19.62
CA LYS A 243 -7.53 -8.42 -19.72
C LYS A 243 -7.88 -7.11 -19.02
N PHE A 244 -7.15 -6.76 -17.97
CA PHE A 244 -7.35 -5.55 -17.16
C PHE A 244 -6.03 -4.78 -17.05
N PRO A 245 -5.66 -4.03 -18.11
CA PRO A 245 -4.35 -3.38 -18.22
C PRO A 245 -4.11 -2.31 -17.15
N GLU A 246 -5.16 -1.77 -16.52
CA GLU A 246 -5.05 -0.81 -15.41
C GLU A 246 -4.27 -1.38 -14.22
N PHE A 247 -4.33 -2.69 -14.02
CA PHE A 247 -3.53 -3.38 -12.98
C PHE A 247 -2.06 -3.54 -13.37
N ASN A 248 -1.74 -3.46 -14.67
CA ASN A 248 -0.38 -3.52 -15.20
C ASN A 248 0.21 -2.12 -15.44
N ALA A 249 -0.06 -1.19 -14.54
CA ALA A 249 0.30 0.20 -14.67
C ALA A 249 1.11 0.71 -13.46
N SER A 250 1.57 1.94 -13.54
CA SER A 250 2.14 2.72 -12.44
C SER A 250 1.69 4.17 -12.56
N LEU A 251 1.44 4.82 -11.43
CA LEU A 251 1.13 6.25 -11.39
C LEU A 251 2.44 7.05 -11.34
N ASP A 252 2.62 7.98 -12.28
CA ASP A 252 3.75 8.93 -12.32
C ASP A 252 3.18 10.36 -12.40
N GLY A 253 3.15 11.04 -11.26
CA GLY A 253 2.44 12.31 -11.11
C GLY A 253 0.95 12.15 -11.47
N ASP A 254 0.50 12.89 -12.48
CA ASP A 254 -0.86 12.84 -13.01
C ASP A 254 -0.99 11.90 -14.24
N THR A 255 0.05 11.10 -14.52
CA THR A 255 0.09 10.23 -15.69
C THR A 255 0.07 8.76 -15.26
N LEU A 256 -0.77 7.95 -15.91
CA LEU A 256 -0.79 6.52 -15.76
C LEU A 256 0.08 5.85 -16.84
N VAL A 257 1.13 5.16 -16.40
CA VAL A 257 2.09 4.46 -17.27
C VAL A 257 1.66 3.00 -17.40
N TYR A 258 1.14 2.60 -18.56
CA TYR A 258 0.80 1.21 -18.88
C TYR A 258 2.05 0.43 -19.32
N LYS A 259 2.34 -0.66 -18.61
CA LYS A 259 3.50 -1.51 -18.89
C LYS A 259 3.17 -2.51 -20.00
N GLN A 260 4.07 -2.64 -20.98
CA GLN A 260 3.94 -3.61 -22.06
C GLN A 260 4.73 -4.91 -21.78
N TYR A 261 5.06 -5.12 -20.51
CA TYR A 261 5.75 -6.31 -20.00
C TYR A 261 5.05 -6.85 -18.76
N PHE A 262 5.20 -8.12 -18.48
CA PHE A 262 4.53 -8.81 -17.37
C PHE A 262 5.58 -9.43 -16.44
N HIS A 263 6.04 -8.65 -15.47
CA HIS A 263 7.02 -9.04 -14.47
C HIS A 263 6.33 -9.19 -13.12
N ILE A 264 6.34 -10.38 -12.57
CA ILE A 264 5.58 -10.66 -11.35
C ILE A 264 6.52 -10.77 -10.16
N GLY A 265 6.35 -9.85 -9.19
CA GLY A 265 7.00 -9.93 -7.89
C GLY A 265 6.36 -11.02 -7.04
N PHE A 266 7.13 -11.73 -6.26
CA PHE A 266 6.58 -12.64 -5.26
C PHE A 266 7.33 -12.51 -3.92
N ALA A 267 6.56 -12.50 -2.83
CA ALA A 267 7.13 -12.37 -1.50
C ALA A 267 7.90 -13.64 -1.11
N ALA A 268 9.14 -13.47 -0.70
CA ALA A 268 10.00 -14.53 -0.19
C ALA A 268 10.47 -14.19 1.22
N ASP A 269 10.16 -15.06 2.17
CA ASP A 269 10.63 -14.94 3.54
C ASP A 269 12.08 -15.39 3.66
N THR A 270 12.89 -14.60 4.40
CA THR A 270 14.29 -14.88 4.65
C THR A 270 14.64 -14.65 6.13
N PRO A 271 15.72 -15.23 6.65
CA PRO A 271 16.15 -14.99 8.01
C PRO A 271 16.37 -13.50 8.36
N ASN A 272 16.67 -12.68 7.35
CA ASN A 272 16.95 -11.25 7.51
C ASN A 272 15.72 -10.35 7.31
N GLY A 273 14.59 -10.91 6.87
CA GLY A 273 13.34 -10.22 6.59
C GLY A 273 12.75 -10.58 5.23
N LEU A 274 11.57 -10.00 4.91
CA LEU A 274 10.84 -10.23 3.68
C LEU A 274 11.50 -9.48 2.52
N VAL A 275 11.67 -10.16 1.38
CA VAL A 275 12.11 -9.58 0.11
C VAL A 275 11.15 -9.96 -1.01
N VAL A 276 11.13 -9.20 -2.10
CA VAL A 276 10.23 -9.42 -3.23
C VAL A 276 11.06 -9.55 -4.51
N PRO A 277 11.57 -10.76 -4.83
CA PRO A 277 12.18 -11.01 -6.13
C PRO A 277 11.14 -10.94 -7.24
N VAL A 278 11.58 -10.56 -8.45
CA VAL A 278 10.74 -10.31 -9.62
C VAL A 278 11.04 -11.32 -10.70
N LEU A 279 10.06 -12.17 -11.01
CA LEU A 279 10.06 -13.07 -12.14
C LEU A 279 9.79 -12.26 -13.42
N LYS A 280 10.77 -12.16 -14.29
CA LYS A 280 10.69 -11.36 -15.53
C LYS A 280 9.95 -12.13 -16.64
N ASN A 281 9.23 -11.40 -17.51
CA ASN A 281 8.55 -11.95 -18.70
C ASN A 281 7.72 -13.22 -18.42
N ALA A 282 6.89 -13.16 -17.39
CA ALA A 282 6.08 -14.30 -16.95
C ALA A 282 5.04 -14.75 -18.02
N ASP A 283 4.68 -13.85 -18.94
CA ASP A 283 3.80 -14.10 -20.08
C ASP A 283 4.41 -15.08 -21.10
N GLN A 284 5.73 -15.03 -21.29
CA GLN A 284 6.47 -15.83 -22.28
C GLN A 284 6.89 -17.20 -21.73
N LYS A 285 6.64 -17.49 -20.45
CA LYS A 285 7.13 -18.68 -19.76
C LYS A 285 6.02 -19.68 -19.46
N GLY A 286 6.34 -20.95 -19.61
CA GLY A 286 5.49 -22.06 -19.17
C GLY A 286 5.59 -22.31 -17.66
N ILE A 287 4.67 -23.08 -17.10
CA ILE A 287 4.59 -23.36 -15.65
C ILE A 287 5.88 -23.98 -15.09
N LEU A 288 6.48 -24.93 -15.81
CA LEU A 288 7.73 -25.58 -15.36
C LEU A 288 8.89 -24.59 -15.30
N GLN A 289 9.01 -23.71 -16.29
CA GLN A 289 10.04 -22.68 -16.32
C GLN A 289 9.83 -21.64 -15.19
N ILE A 290 8.58 -21.19 -15.01
CA ILE A 290 8.21 -20.31 -13.88
C ILE A 290 8.61 -20.96 -12.56
N SER A 291 8.29 -22.25 -12.36
CA SER A 291 8.59 -22.98 -11.13
C SER A 291 10.09 -23.09 -10.86
N ALA A 292 10.88 -23.36 -11.90
CA ALA A 292 12.34 -23.46 -11.80
C ALA A 292 12.96 -22.10 -11.40
N GLU A 293 12.61 -21.01 -12.11
CA GLU A 293 13.12 -19.68 -11.85
C GLU A 293 12.69 -19.14 -10.49
N MET A 294 11.44 -19.39 -10.08
CA MET A 294 10.96 -19.04 -8.72
C MET A 294 11.80 -19.73 -7.65
N SER A 295 12.11 -21.04 -7.85
CA SER A 295 12.92 -21.79 -6.90
C SER A 295 14.34 -21.25 -6.81
N GLU A 296 14.93 -20.85 -7.94
CA GLU A 296 16.25 -20.22 -8.01
C GLU A 296 16.24 -18.85 -7.29
N LEU A 297 15.29 -17.99 -7.63
CA LEU A 297 15.14 -16.66 -6.99
C LEU A 297 14.90 -16.79 -5.48
N ALA A 298 14.05 -17.72 -5.05
CA ALA A 298 13.80 -17.99 -3.64
C ALA A 298 15.04 -18.51 -2.91
N LYS A 299 15.87 -19.33 -3.57
CA LYS A 299 17.16 -19.78 -3.04
C LYS A 299 18.13 -18.60 -2.91
N LYS A 300 18.29 -17.79 -3.96
CA LYS A 300 19.11 -16.55 -3.92
C LYS A 300 18.65 -15.62 -2.79
N ALA A 301 17.34 -15.50 -2.57
CA ALA A 301 16.76 -14.71 -1.50
C ALA A 301 17.23 -15.20 -0.12
N ARG A 302 17.07 -16.50 0.17
CA ARG A 302 17.49 -17.11 1.45
C ARG A 302 19.00 -17.03 1.67
N ASP A 303 19.78 -17.18 0.60
CA ASP A 303 21.24 -17.07 0.63
C ASP A 303 21.75 -15.63 0.74
N GLY A 304 20.86 -14.63 0.70
CA GLY A 304 21.22 -13.20 0.71
C GLY A 304 21.94 -12.73 -0.55
N LYS A 305 21.75 -13.42 -1.69
CA LYS A 305 22.45 -13.18 -2.97
C LYS A 305 21.61 -12.46 -4.03
N LEU A 306 20.41 -11.96 -3.66
CA LEU A 306 19.60 -11.17 -4.59
C LEU A 306 20.29 -9.85 -4.90
N GLY A 307 20.46 -9.56 -6.18
CA GLY A 307 20.90 -8.27 -6.69
C GLY A 307 19.74 -7.27 -6.81
N ALA A 308 20.06 -5.98 -6.98
CA ALA A 308 19.03 -4.96 -7.21
C ALA A 308 18.19 -5.25 -8.48
N ALA A 309 18.81 -5.80 -9.52
CA ALA A 309 18.14 -6.18 -10.76
C ALA A 309 17.10 -7.30 -10.58
N ASP A 310 17.30 -8.17 -9.57
CA ASP A 310 16.36 -9.26 -9.27
C ASP A 310 15.09 -8.77 -8.54
N MET A 311 15.09 -7.53 -8.02
CA MET A 311 14.01 -6.95 -7.21
C MET A 311 13.35 -5.74 -7.87
N GLN A 312 13.70 -5.39 -9.10
CA GLN A 312 13.21 -4.20 -9.80
C GLN A 312 12.37 -4.53 -11.03
N GLY A 313 11.50 -3.58 -11.40
CA GLY A 313 10.70 -3.62 -12.61
C GLY A 313 9.45 -4.49 -12.51
N GLY A 314 8.95 -4.76 -11.30
CA GLY A 314 7.68 -5.48 -11.10
C GLY A 314 6.49 -4.78 -11.74
N SER A 315 5.58 -5.57 -12.27
CA SER A 315 4.26 -5.12 -12.74
C SER A 315 3.23 -5.20 -11.63
N MET A 316 3.18 -6.32 -10.95
CA MET A 316 2.31 -6.62 -9.82
C MET A 316 3.01 -7.62 -8.90
N SER A 317 2.81 -7.51 -7.61
CA SER A 317 3.37 -8.44 -6.62
C SER A 317 2.33 -9.42 -6.09
N ILE A 318 2.79 -10.62 -5.69
CA ILE A 318 1.97 -11.63 -5.02
C ILE A 318 2.59 -11.95 -3.66
N SER A 319 1.81 -11.84 -2.60
CA SER A 319 2.18 -12.23 -1.24
C SER A 319 1.46 -13.50 -0.86
N SER A 320 2.18 -14.60 -0.62
CA SER A 320 1.58 -15.89 -0.30
C SER A 320 1.87 -16.31 1.13
N LEU A 321 0.83 -16.47 1.93
CA LEU A 321 0.83 -17.04 3.28
C LEU A 321 0.26 -18.47 3.30
N GLY A 322 0.06 -19.08 2.15
CA GLY A 322 -0.59 -20.39 2.01
C GLY A 322 0.07 -21.53 2.77
N GLY A 323 1.37 -21.44 3.03
CA GLY A 323 2.12 -22.41 3.85
C GLY A 323 2.07 -22.13 5.36
N ILE A 324 1.55 -20.96 5.78
CA ILE A 324 1.59 -20.51 7.18
C ILE A 324 0.20 -20.56 7.80
N GLY A 325 -0.77 -19.87 7.22
CA GLY A 325 -2.14 -19.81 7.77
C GLY A 325 -2.88 -18.54 7.38
N GLY A 326 -3.93 -18.21 8.13
CA GLY A 326 -4.83 -17.08 7.87
C GLY A 326 -5.93 -17.41 6.87
N THR A 327 -6.99 -16.60 6.92
CA THR A 327 -8.10 -16.66 5.96
C THR A 327 -7.99 -15.56 4.91
N HIS A 328 -7.82 -14.31 5.36
CA HIS A 328 -7.64 -13.14 4.52
C HIS A 328 -6.69 -12.17 5.22
N PHE A 329 -6.07 -11.27 4.48
CA PHE A 329 -5.25 -10.19 5.00
C PHE A 329 -5.21 -9.02 4.02
N THR A 330 -4.75 -7.86 4.46
CA THR A 330 -4.58 -6.69 3.61
C THR A 330 -3.10 -6.51 3.27
N PRO A 331 -2.61 -7.00 2.11
CA PRO A 331 -1.24 -6.78 1.71
C PRO A 331 -1.00 -5.31 1.38
N ILE A 332 0.18 -4.80 1.74
CA ILE A 332 0.59 -3.42 1.41
C ILE A 332 1.17 -3.41 -0.01
N ILE A 333 0.69 -2.51 -0.85
CA ILE A 333 1.12 -2.36 -2.24
C ILE A 333 2.62 -2.03 -2.29
N ASN A 334 3.34 -2.71 -3.16
CA ASN A 334 4.76 -2.49 -3.39
C ASN A 334 4.97 -1.41 -4.46
N ALA A 335 4.94 -0.14 -4.06
CA ALA A 335 5.11 0.98 -4.99
C ALA A 335 6.41 0.82 -5.83
N PRO A 336 6.38 1.16 -7.13
CA PRO A 336 5.35 1.92 -7.86
C PRO A 336 4.23 1.05 -8.51
N GLU A 337 4.05 -0.18 -8.09
CA GLU A 337 2.92 -1.01 -8.51
C GLU A 337 1.60 -0.43 -7.97
N VAL A 338 0.49 -0.68 -8.66
CA VAL A 338 -0.85 -0.19 -8.28
C VAL A 338 -1.71 -1.25 -7.58
N ALA A 339 -1.23 -2.49 -7.51
CA ALA A 339 -1.95 -3.58 -6.85
C ALA A 339 -1.01 -4.68 -6.37
N ILE A 340 -1.48 -5.43 -5.38
CA ILE A 340 -0.84 -6.63 -4.84
C ILE A 340 -1.90 -7.68 -4.52
N LEU A 341 -1.61 -8.93 -4.87
CA LEU A 341 -2.49 -10.07 -4.57
C LEU A 341 -1.97 -10.83 -3.34
N GLY A 342 -2.80 -10.96 -2.33
CA GLY A 342 -2.57 -11.82 -1.17
C GLY A 342 -3.20 -13.19 -1.36
N LEU A 343 -2.47 -14.25 -1.04
CA LEU A 343 -2.97 -15.63 -1.03
C LEU A 343 -2.87 -16.17 0.39
N SER A 344 -3.98 -16.64 0.94
CA SER A 344 -4.00 -17.34 2.23
C SER A 344 -4.02 -18.87 2.04
N LYS A 345 -4.12 -19.62 3.13
CA LYS A 345 -4.14 -21.08 3.08
C LYS A 345 -5.42 -21.59 2.46
N GLY A 346 -5.31 -22.47 1.44
CA GLY A 346 -6.45 -23.17 0.89
C GLY A 346 -7.18 -24.00 1.93
N GLN A 347 -8.51 -24.00 1.88
CA GLN A 347 -9.37 -24.66 2.85
C GLN A 347 -10.46 -25.47 2.15
N MET A 348 -10.78 -26.64 2.68
CA MET A 348 -11.96 -27.39 2.25
C MET A 348 -13.22 -26.71 2.77
N LYS A 349 -14.12 -26.32 1.86
CA LYS A 349 -15.40 -25.69 2.19
C LYS A 349 -16.55 -26.43 1.55
N PRO A 350 -17.73 -26.51 2.23
CA PRO A 350 -18.94 -27.01 1.60
C PRO A 350 -19.47 -25.93 0.63
N VAL A 351 -19.52 -26.26 -0.66
CA VAL A 351 -20.03 -25.39 -1.71
C VAL A 351 -21.31 -26.01 -2.28
N TRP A 352 -22.35 -25.21 -2.45
CA TRP A 352 -23.61 -25.67 -3.03
C TRP A 352 -23.46 -25.83 -4.55
N ASP A 353 -23.72 -27.04 -5.08
CA ASP A 353 -23.58 -27.34 -6.52
C ASP A 353 -24.92 -27.20 -7.29
N GLY A 354 -25.97 -26.72 -6.61
CA GLY A 354 -27.33 -26.65 -7.13
C GLY A 354 -28.25 -27.77 -6.62
N LYS A 355 -27.68 -28.80 -5.98
CA LYS A 355 -28.43 -29.97 -5.46
C LYS A 355 -28.05 -30.35 -4.04
N GLN A 356 -26.74 -30.30 -3.73
CA GLN A 356 -26.18 -30.68 -2.45
C GLN A 356 -24.91 -29.89 -2.14
N PHE A 357 -24.46 -29.93 -0.89
CA PHE A 357 -23.14 -29.41 -0.52
C PHE A 357 -22.07 -30.41 -0.90
N VAL A 358 -21.11 -29.95 -1.70
CA VAL A 358 -19.95 -30.74 -2.08
C VAL A 358 -18.65 -30.10 -1.49
N PRO A 359 -17.68 -30.91 -1.05
CA PRO A 359 -16.42 -30.38 -0.55
C PRO A 359 -15.60 -29.82 -1.73
N ARG A 360 -15.20 -28.57 -1.63
CA ARG A 360 -14.35 -27.91 -2.63
C ARG A 360 -13.14 -27.28 -1.92
N LEU A 361 -11.99 -27.39 -2.53
CA LEU A 361 -10.78 -26.71 -2.05
C LEU A 361 -10.80 -25.26 -2.53
N THR A 362 -11.00 -24.32 -1.62
CA THR A 362 -11.06 -22.89 -1.94
C THR A 362 -9.76 -22.20 -1.55
N LEU A 363 -9.24 -21.37 -2.44
CA LEU A 363 -8.08 -20.50 -2.20
C LEU A 363 -8.57 -19.08 -1.92
N PRO A 364 -8.33 -18.52 -0.73
CA PRO A 364 -8.68 -17.14 -0.44
C PRO A 364 -7.76 -16.17 -1.19
N LEU A 365 -8.37 -15.17 -1.82
CA LEU A 365 -7.74 -14.11 -2.58
C LEU A 365 -7.98 -12.78 -1.89
N SER A 366 -6.93 -12.02 -1.62
CA SER A 366 -6.99 -10.68 -1.04
C SER A 366 -6.29 -9.69 -1.97
N LEU A 367 -7.05 -8.95 -2.77
CA LEU A 367 -6.53 -7.99 -3.74
C LEU A 367 -6.53 -6.59 -3.13
N SER A 368 -5.35 -6.06 -2.79
CA SER A 368 -5.21 -4.64 -2.43
C SER A 368 -4.83 -3.82 -3.66
N TYR A 369 -5.42 -2.65 -3.81
CA TYR A 369 -5.21 -1.78 -4.96
C TYR A 369 -5.22 -0.30 -4.57
N ASP A 370 -4.55 0.51 -5.40
CA ASP A 370 -4.51 1.96 -5.29
C ASP A 370 -5.82 2.55 -5.83
N HIS A 371 -6.66 3.06 -4.92
CA HIS A 371 -7.98 3.57 -5.30
C HIS A 371 -7.94 4.88 -6.10
N ARG A 372 -6.77 5.45 -6.34
CA ARG A 372 -6.58 6.57 -7.30
C ARG A 372 -6.58 6.09 -8.75
N VAL A 373 -6.30 4.80 -8.98
CA VAL A 373 -6.16 4.20 -10.31
C VAL A 373 -7.26 3.18 -10.59
N ILE A 374 -7.61 2.38 -9.60
CA ILE A 374 -8.52 1.24 -9.70
C ILE A 374 -9.73 1.49 -8.82
N ASP A 375 -10.93 1.39 -9.39
CA ASP A 375 -12.18 1.44 -8.63
C ASP A 375 -12.62 0.04 -8.14
N GLY A 376 -13.59 0.04 -7.21
CA GLY A 376 -14.10 -1.19 -6.61
C GLY A 376 -14.77 -2.14 -7.60
N ALA A 377 -15.43 -1.63 -8.64
CA ALA A 377 -16.08 -2.45 -9.65
C ALA A 377 -15.06 -3.14 -10.56
N LEU A 378 -13.98 -2.43 -10.93
CA LEU A 378 -12.88 -3.00 -11.70
C LEU A 378 -12.13 -4.06 -10.89
N ALA A 379 -11.87 -3.79 -9.59
CA ALA A 379 -11.23 -4.74 -8.69
C ALA A 379 -12.07 -6.02 -8.50
N ALA A 380 -13.37 -5.90 -8.32
CA ALA A 380 -14.26 -7.04 -8.22
C ALA A 380 -14.28 -7.88 -9.51
N ARG A 381 -14.32 -7.22 -10.69
CA ARG A 381 -14.23 -7.92 -11.99
C ARG A 381 -12.89 -8.64 -12.17
N PHE A 382 -11.79 -8.04 -11.75
CA PHE A 382 -10.47 -8.66 -11.78
C PHE A 382 -10.43 -9.92 -10.91
N ASN A 383 -10.85 -9.84 -9.64
CA ASN A 383 -10.89 -10.97 -8.73
C ASN A 383 -11.82 -12.09 -9.23
N ALA A 384 -13.02 -11.75 -9.68
CA ALA A 384 -13.97 -12.72 -10.23
C ALA A 384 -13.38 -13.44 -11.46
N TYR A 385 -12.73 -12.71 -12.37
CA TYR A 385 -12.05 -13.30 -13.52
C TYR A 385 -10.89 -14.21 -13.09
N LEU A 386 -10.08 -13.77 -12.15
CA LEU A 386 -8.98 -14.57 -11.60
C LEU A 386 -9.51 -15.88 -10.98
N GLY A 387 -10.61 -15.79 -10.21
CA GLY A 387 -11.30 -16.95 -9.64
C GLY A 387 -11.79 -17.92 -10.72
N GLN A 388 -12.39 -17.41 -11.80
CA GLN A 388 -12.82 -18.23 -12.95
C GLN A 388 -11.65 -18.93 -13.65
N VAL A 389 -10.53 -18.24 -13.85
CA VAL A 389 -9.32 -18.81 -14.47
C VAL A 389 -8.72 -19.90 -13.58
N LEU A 390 -8.70 -19.71 -12.28
CA LEU A 390 -8.18 -20.70 -11.32
C LEU A 390 -9.09 -21.92 -11.18
N ALA A 391 -10.42 -21.73 -11.30
CA ALA A 391 -11.40 -22.82 -11.25
C ALA A 391 -11.38 -23.69 -12.52
N ASP A 392 -11.18 -23.07 -13.69
CA ASP A 392 -10.97 -23.77 -14.96
C ASP A 392 -9.74 -23.22 -15.67
N TYR A 393 -8.61 -23.83 -15.40
CA TYR A 393 -7.31 -23.35 -15.86
C TYR A 393 -7.13 -23.36 -17.38
N ARG A 394 -7.95 -24.09 -18.12
CA ARG A 394 -7.97 -24.09 -19.60
C ARG A 394 -8.31 -22.71 -20.18
N ARG A 395 -9.04 -21.88 -19.41
CA ARG A 395 -9.40 -20.49 -19.78
C ARG A 395 -8.21 -19.59 -20.01
N ILE A 396 -7.02 -19.96 -19.54
CA ILE A 396 -5.78 -19.20 -19.75
C ILE A 396 -5.34 -19.22 -21.22
N LEU A 397 -5.86 -20.16 -22.02
CA LEU A 397 -5.58 -20.32 -23.44
C LEU A 397 -6.53 -19.51 -24.34
N LEU A 398 -7.61 -18.94 -23.76
CA LEU A 398 -8.61 -18.14 -24.46
C LEU A 398 -8.28 -16.66 -24.35
#